data_6a3161dea06e4a890d690fa80d4047af
#
_entry.id   6a3161dea06e4a890d690fa80d4047af
#
_cell.length_a   1.000
_cell.length_b   1.000
_cell.length_c   1.000
_cell.angle_alpha   90.00
_cell.angle_beta   90.00
_cell.angle_gamma   90.00
#
_symmetry.space_group_name_H-M   'P 1'
#
loop_
_entity.id
_entity.type
_entity.pdbx_description
1 polymer ?
#
loop_
_entity_poly.entity_id
_entity_poly.type
_entity_poly.pdbx_seq_one_letter_code
_entity_poly.pdbx_strand_id
1 'polypeptide(L)'
;MQSDSRQAHWEGVYTKKGENEVSWFQENPAPSLELIAHVGATPASAIIDVGGGASRLVDNLVDRGFEDVTVLDLSVAVLAAAKARLGSRAAQVQWIVADATVWEPVKAYDVWHDRAAFHFLTEECDRAAYVARLDRAIKVGGYIIIATFALDGPERCSGLPVVRYDPARLGEILGNSFQLIDTRHHTHATPWGSDQSFQFSVFRRMSGGRS
;
A
#
# COMPACT_ATOMS: atom_id res chain seq x y z
N MET A 1 9.49 -6.86 14.52
CA MET A 1 10.86 -6.66 13.95
C MET A 1 11.18 -5.17 14.06
N GLN A 2 12.36 -4.76 14.52
CA GLN A 2 12.68 -3.33 14.64
C GLN A 2 12.72 -2.66 13.25
N SER A 3 12.39 -1.36 13.18
CA SER A 3 12.33 -0.58 11.92
C SER A 3 13.61 -0.72 11.08
N ASP A 4 14.78 -0.58 11.70
CA ASP A 4 16.07 -0.71 11.02
C ASP A 4 16.29 -2.06 10.36
N SER A 5 15.81 -3.15 10.97
CA SER A 5 15.93 -4.50 10.40
C SER A 5 14.96 -4.72 9.23
N ARG A 6 13.78 -4.09 9.24
CA ARG A 6 12.85 -4.08 8.10
C ARG A 6 13.45 -3.32 6.92
N GLN A 7 13.99 -2.13 7.19
CA GLN A 7 14.62 -1.32 6.16
C GLN A 7 15.80 -2.05 5.51
N ALA A 8 16.71 -2.62 6.32
CA ALA A 8 17.86 -3.36 5.82
C ALA A 8 17.46 -4.58 4.97
N HIS A 9 16.37 -5.28 5.33
CA HIS A 9 15.85 -6.39 4.55
C HIS A 9 15.39 -5.92 3.16
N TRP A 10 14.53 -4.90 3.09
CA TRP A 10 13.96 -4.42 1.83
C TRP A 10 15.01 -3.75 0.95
N GLU A 11 15.93 -2.99 1.54
CA GLU A 11 17.09 -2.46 0.82
C GLU A 11 17.91 -3.59 0.17
N GLY A 12 18.15 -4.68 0.93
CA GLY A 12 18.83 -5.86 0.42
C GLY A 12 18.08 -6.60 -0.69
N VAL A 13 16.76 -6.64 -0.65
CA VAL A 13 15.91 -7.24 -1.70
C VAL A 13 16.05 -6.44 -3.00
N TYR A 14 15.85 -5.13 -2.93
CA TYR A 14 15.82 -4.27 -4.12
C TYR A 14 17.21 -3.92 -4.69
N THR A 15 18.25 -4.09 -3.91
CA THR A 15 19.63 -4.00 -4.41
C THR A 15 20.03 -5.23 -5.24
N LYS A 16 19.41 -6.40 -4.94
CA LYS A 16 19.77 -7.69 -5.59
C LYS A 16 18.83 -8.09 -6.72
N LYS A 17 17.60 -7.57 -6.75
CA LYS A 17 16.55 -7.94 -7.70
C LYS A 17 16.06 -6.73 -8.47
N GLY A 18 15.88 -6.88 -9.77
CA GLY A 18 15.15 -5.92 -10.59
C GLY A 18 13.66 -5.85 -10.21
N GLU A 19 12.99 -4.77 -10.62
CA GLU A 19 11.57 -4.55 -10.29
C GLU A 19 10.62 -5.65 -10.80
N ASN A 20 10.95 -6.29 -11.92
CA ASN A 20 10.21 -7.40 -12.54
C ASN A 20 10.62 -8.79 -12.03
N GLU A 21 11.58 -8.86 -11.11
CA GLU A 21 12.07 -10.08 -10.48
C GLU A 21 11.50 -10.31 -9.08
N VAL A 22 10.45 -9.56 -8.72
CA VAL A 22 9.74 -9.73 -7.44
C VAL A 22 8.36 -10.36 -7.67
N SER A 23 7.90 -11.17 -6.72
CA SER A 23 6.68 -11.97 -6.90
C SER A 23 5.40 -11.13 -7.03
N TRP A 24 5.40 -9.91 -6.53
CA TRP A 24 4.27 -8.98 -6.56
C TRP A 24 4.27 -8.03 -7.75
N PHE A 25 5.23 -8.15 -8.68
CA PHE A 25 5.29 -7.30 -9.86
C PHE A 25 4.03 -7.43 -10.71
N GLN A 26 3.48 -6.29 -11.11
CA GLN A 26 2.38 -6.15 -12.06
C GLN A 26 2.70 -5.01 -13.01
N GLU A 27 2.74 -5.30 -14.32
CA GLU A 27 2.89 -4.27 -15.36
C GLU A 27 1.67 -3.34 -15.33
N ASN A 28 0.47 -3.91 -15.19
CA ASN A 28 -0.77 -3.17 -15.00
C ASN A 28 -1.41 -3.56 -13.66
N PRO A 29 -1.37 -2.68 -12.63
CA PRO A 29 -2.01 -2.93 -11.34
C PRO A 29 -3.53 -2.67 -11.41
N ALA A 30 -4.22 -3.34 -12.36
CA ALA A 30 -5.63 -3.13 -12.65
C ALA A 30 -6.54 -3.16 -11.42
N PRO A 31 -6.45 -4.12 -10.48
CA PRO A 31 -7.32 -4.13 -9.30
C PRO A 31 -7.20 -2.86 -8.46
N SER A 32 -5.96 -2.34 -8.26
CA SER A 32 -5.73 -1.10 -7.52
C SER A 32 -6.31 0.11 -8.24
N LEU A 33 -6.07 0.21 -9.56
CA LEU A 33 -6.56 1.32 -10.38
C LEU A 33 -8.09 1.35 -10.48
N GLU A 34 -8.71 0.19 -10.61
CA GLU A 34 -10.17 0.04 -10.64
C GLU A 34 -10.80 0.45 -9.30
N LEU A 35 -10.19 0.06 -8.17
CA LEU A 35 -10.69 0.43 -6.85
C LEU A 35 -10.50 1.93 -6.56
N ILE A 36 -9.37 2.53 -6.98
CA ILE A 36 -9.16 3.98 -6.88
C ILE A 36 -10.23 4.74 -7.69
N ALA A 37 -10.56 4.27 -8.90
CA ALA A 37 -11.64 4.84 -9.70
C ALA A 37 -13.02 4.59 -9.08
N HIS A 38 -13.26 3.40 -8.53
CA HIS A 38 -14.53 3.01 -7.89
C HIS A 38 -14.87 3.89 -6.68
N VAL A 39 -13.88 4.30 -5.89
CA VAL A 39 -14.10 5.22 -4.77
C VAL A 39 -14.27 6.68 -5.21
N GLY A 40 -14.29 6.96 -6.51
CA GLY A 40 -14.52 8.28 -7.08
C GLY A 40 -13.31 9.22 -7.00
N ALA A 41 -12.09 8.69 -6.88
CA ALA A 41 -10.89 9.52 -6.92
C ALA A 41 -10.75 10.22 -8.28
N THR A 42 -10.38 11.48 -8.26
CA THR A 42 -10.18 12.36 -9.42
C THR A 42 -8.73 12.82 -9.49
N PRO A 43 -8.29 13.44 -10.59
CA PRO A 43 -6.95 14.01 -10.68
C PRO A 43 -6.56 14.94 -9.52
N ALA A 44 -7.51 15.64 -8.92
CA ALA A 44 -7.29 16.52 -7.77
C ALA A 44 -7.24 15.79 -6.41
N SER A 45 -7.50 14.48 -6.38
CA SER A 45 -7.47 13.70 -5.14
C SER A 45 -6.04 13.45 -4.68
N ALA A 46 -5.77 13.68 -3.39
CA ALA A 46 -4.50 13.34 -2.77
C ALA A 46 -4.44 11.84 -2.49
N ILE A 47 -3.48 11.14 -3.11
CA ILE A 47 -3.29 9.69 -2.97
C ILE A 47 -1.94 9.41 -2.33
N ILE A 48 -1.90 8.50 -1.35
CA ILE A 48 -0.66 7.92 -0.84
C ILE A 48 -0.62 6.42 -1.14
N ASP A 49 0.48 5.96 -1.75
CA ASP A 49 0.80 4.55 -2.00
C ASP A 49 1.89 4.09 -1.01
N VAL A 50 1.48 3.27 -0.04
CA VAL A 50 2.34 2.80 1.06
C VAL A 50 2.97 1.46 0.69
N GLY A 51 4.30 1.39 0.75
CA GLY A 51 5.07 0.26 0.22
C GLY A 51 5.04 0.22 -1.31
N GLY A 52 4.78 1.36 -1.96
CA GLY A 52 4.55 1.44 -3.40
C GLY A 52 5.79 1.45 -4.28
N GLY A 53 6.99 1.39 -3.70
CA GLY A 53 8.24 1.69 -4.42
C GLY A 53 8.48 0.95 -5.73
N ALA A 54 8.27 -0.38 -5.78
CA ALA A 54 8.44 -1.17 -7.02
C ALA A 54 7.17 -1.23 -7.88
N SER A 55 6.06 -0.70 -7.40
CA SER A 55 4.76 -0.75 -8.07
C SER A 55 4.72 0.16 -9.31
N ARG A 56 4.00 -0.28 -10.34
CA ARG A 56 3.62 0.54 -11.50
C ARG A 56 2.40 1.43 -11.22
N LEU A 57 1.87 1.42 -9.99
CA LEU A 57 0.70 2.22 -9.66
C LEU A 57 0.98 3.71 -9.83
N VAL A 58 2.12 4.19 -9.33
CA VAL A 58 2.51 5.59 -9.46
C VAL A 58 2.63 6.05 -10.90
N ASP A 59 3.19 5.22 -11.81
CA ASP A 59 3.29 5.50 -13.24
C ASP A 59 1.89 5.73 -13.84
N ASN A 60 0.97 4.80 -13.55
CA ASN A 60 -0.41 4.85 -14.03
C ASN A 60 -1.21 6.04 -13.46
N LEU A 61 -0.97 6.43 -12.20
CA LEU A 61 -1.63 7.60 -11.61
C LEU A 61 -1.16 8.89 -12.27
N VAL A 62 0.15 9.04 -12.47
CA VAL A 62 0.72 10.19 -13.16
C VAL A 62 0.23 10.26 -14.61
N ASP A 63 0.19 9.14 -15.35
CA ASP A 63 -0.31 9.07 -16.73
C ASP A 63 -1.81 9.42 -16.83
N ARG A 64 -2.59 9.19 -15.77
CA ARG A 64 -4.01 9.57 -15.65
C ARG A 64 -4.22 11.00 -15.14
N GLY A 65 -3.14 11.75 -14.94
CA GLY A 65 -3.18 13.17 -14.57
C GLY A 65 -3.44 13.44 -13.10
N PHE A 66 -3.20 12.46 -12.19
CA PHE A 66 -3.26 12.74 -10.75
C PHE A 66 -2.14 13.70 -10.36
N GLU A 67 -2.50 14.79 -9.68
CA GLU A 67 -1.62 15.93 -9.38
C GLU A 67 -0.98 15.84 -7.98
N ASP A 68 -1.58 15.09 -7.08
CA ASP A 68 -1.12 14.94 -5.68
C ASP A 68 -0.91 13.46 -5.31
N VAL A 69 0.18 12.88 -5.82
CA VAL A 69 0.58 11.50 -5.56
C VAL A 69 1.79 11.47 -4.65
N THR A 70 1.67 10.69 -3.57
CA THR A 70 2.77 10.41 -2.64
C THR A 70 3.08 8.92 -2.67
N VAL A 71 4.36 8.57 -2.75
CA VAL A 71 4.84 7.19 -2.58
C VAL A 71 5.70 7.13 -1.33
N LEU A 72 5.34 6.25 -0.40
CA LEU A 72 6.09 5.98 0.82
C LEU A 72 6.65 4.55 0.78
N ASP A 73 7.95 4.40 0.98
CA ASP A 73 8.59 3.09 1.07
C ASP A 73 9.79 3.13 2.04
N LEU A 74 10.14 1.98 2.59
CA LEU A 74 11.30 1.80 3.46
C LEU A 74 12.63 1.88 2.72
N SER A 75 12.67 1.47 1.45
CA SER A 75 13.89 1.33 0.66
C SER A 75 14.20 2.57 -0.17
N VAL A 76 15.38 3.12 0.06
CA VAL A 76 15.94 4.21 -0.78
C VAL A 76 16.17 3.72 -2.20
N ALA A 77 16.69 2.48 -2.36
CA ALA A 77 17.02 1.91 -3.66
C ALA A 77 15.78 1.77 -4.55
N VAL A 78 14.67 1.26 -4.00
CA VAL A 78 13.44 1.08 -4.80
C VAL A 78 12.82 2.41 -5.21
N LEU A 79 12.81 3.41 -4.33
CA LEU A 79 12.33 4.75 -4.69
C LEU A 79 13.23 5.42 -5.75
N ALA A 80 14.55 5.20 -5.68
CA ALA A 80 15.47 5.69 -6.71
C ALA A 80 15.19 5.03 -8.07
N ALA A 81 14.94 3.72 -8.11
CA ALA A 81 14.57 3.00 -9.33
C ALA A 81 13.23 3.50 -9.91
N ALA A 82 12.21 3.69 -9.09
CA ALA A 82 10.92 4.25 -9.52
C ALA A 82 11.05 5.67 -10.08
N LYS A 83 11.85 6.54 -9.43
CA LYS A 83 12.15 7.88 -9.94
C LYS A 83 12.87 7.84 -11.29
N ALA A 84 13.87 6.97 -11.43
CA ALA A 84 14.61 6.81 -12.68
C ALA A 84 13.69 6.36 -13.83
N ARG A 85 12.77 5.43 -13.56
CA ARG A 85 11.76 4.93 -14.49
C ARG A 85 10.80 6.03 -14.96
N LEU A 86 10.31 6.87 -14.04
CA LEU A 86 9.43 8.00 -14.36
C LEU A 86 10.14 9.14 -15.09
N GLY A 87 11.47 9.25 -14.96
CA GLY A 87 12.24 10.32 -15.58
C GLY A 87 11.82 11.71 -15.09
N SER A 88 11.58 12.65 -15.99
CA SER A 88 11.17 14.01 -15.62
C SER A 88 9.83 14.08 -14.88
N ARG A 89 8.93 13.10 -15.07
CA ARG A 89 7.64 13.03 -14.38
C ARG A 89 7.77 12.72 -12.89
N ALA A 90 8.92 12.20 -12.43
CA ALA A 90 9.19 11.96 -11.01
C ALA A 90 9.08 13.23 -10.14
N ALA A 91 9.25 14.43 -10.75
CA ALA A 91 9.08 15.72 -10.07
C ALA A 91 7.61 16.02 -9.68
N GLN A 92 6.64 15.30 -10.27
CA GLN A 92 5.20 15.44 -9.96
C GLN A 92 4.78 14.61 -8.75
N VAL A 93 5.66 13.75 -8.23
CA VAL A 93 5.37 12.80 -7.16
C VAL A 93 6.14 13.17 -5.90
N GLN A 94 5.49 13.09 -4.74
CA GLN A 94 6.13 13.21 -3.46
C GLN A 94 6.70 11.84 -3.04
N TRP A 95 8.00 11.77 -2.77
CA TRP A 95 8.69 10.55 -2.40
C TRP A 95 9.13 10.59 -0.95
N ILE A 96 8.73 9.61 -0.15
CA ILE A 96 9.01 9.55 1.28
C ILE A 96 9.71 8.22 1.59
N VAL A 97 10.95 8.31 2.11
CA VAL A 97 11.66 7.16 2.67
C VAL A 97 11.32 7.10 4.14
N ALA A 98 10.45 6.18 4.54
CA ALA A 98 10.03 6.03 5.93
C ALA A 98 9.38 4.66 6.20
N ASP A 99 9.37 4.27 7.47
CA ASP A 99 8.56 3.17 7.99
C ASP A 99 7.16 3.71 8.31
N ALA A 100 6.14 3.13 7.70
CA ALA A 100 4.74 3.52 7.89
C ALA A 100 4.25 3.39 9.36
N THR A 101 4.98 2.65 10.20
CA THR A 101 4.64 2.50 11.63
C THR A 101 5.14 3.65 12.50
N VAL A 102 6.12 4.44 12.02
CA VAL A 102 6.71 5.56 12.78
C VAL A 102 6.65 6.90 12.04
N TRP A 103 6.33 6.87 10.75
CA TRP A 103 6.17 8.09 9.95
C TRP A 103 5.04 8.98 10.48
N GLU A 104 5.28 10.29 10.53
CA GLU A 104 4.27 11.26 10.93
C GLU A 104 3.72 11.97 9.69
N PRO A 105 2.40 11.80 9.39
CA PRO A 105 1.76 12.44 8.25
C PRO A 105 1.77 13.97 8.39
N VAL A 106 2.24 14.66 7.34
CA VAL A 106 2.29 16.13 7.29
C VAL A 106 1.07 16.73 6.57
N LYS A 107 0.27 15.90 5.91
CA LYS A 107 -0.99 16.29 5.27
C LYS A 107 -2.00 15.15 5.35
N ALA A 108 -3.25 15.43 4.97
CA ALA A 108 -4.31 14.43 4.88
C ALA A 108 -4.57 14.05 3.41
N TYR A 109 -4.88 12.76 3.20
CA TYR A 109 -5.11 12.16 1.89
C TYR A 109 -6.59 11.80 1.69
N ASP A 110 -7.02 11.78 0.43
CA ASP A 110 -8.33 11.28 0.02
C ASP A 110 -8.34 9.76 -0.09
N VAL A 111 -7.20 9.18 -0.54
CA VAL A 111 -7.02 7.73 -0.69
C VAL A 111 -5.70 7.29 -0.09
N TRP A 112 -5.76 6.30 0.80
CA TRP A 112 -4.63 5.51 1.26
C TRP A 112 -4.66 4.16 0.54
N HIS A 113 -3.63 3.89 -0.22
CA HIS A 113 -3.46 2.60 -0.88
C HIS A 113 -2.28 1.85 -0.27
N ASP A 114 -2.47 0.56 -0.02
CA ASP A 114 -1.46 -0.37 0.46
C ASP A 114 -1.68 -1.72 -0.22
N ARG A 115 -0.72 -2.16 -1.00
CA ARG A 115 -0.73 -3.50 -1.57
C ARG A 115 0.50 -4.27 -1.12
N ALA A 116 0.28 -5.21 -0.20
CA ALA A 116 1.31 -6.10 0.32
C ALA A 116 2.39 -5.42 1.21
N ALA A 117 2.06 -4.29 1.90
CA ALA A 117 2.92 -3.74 2.94
C ALA A 117 2.38 -4.08 4.34
N PHE A 118 1.11 -3.86 4.61
CA PHE A 118 0.46 -4.13 5.90
C PHE A 118 0.62 -5.58 6.37
N HIS A 119 0.57 -6.56 5.49
CA HIS A 119 0.62 -7.96 5.86
C HIS A 119 1.97 -8.42 6.46
N PHE A 120 3.04 -7.62 6.31
CA PHE A 120 4.32 -7.85 6.97
C PHE A 120 4.35 -7.41 8.43
N LEU A 121 3.35 -6.69 8.91
CA LEU A 121 3.24 -6.26 10.30
C LEU A 121 2.70 -7.41 11.15
N THR A 122 3.58 -8.34 11.52
CA THR A 122 3.21 -9.54 12.29
C THR A 122 2.95 -9.27 13.76
N GLU A 123 3.53 -8.19 14.31
CA GLU A 123 3.36 -7.79 15.72
C GLU A 123 2.15 -6.87 15.87
N GLU A 124 1.41 -7.04 16.95
CA GLU A 124 0.22 -6.22 17.25
C GLU A 124 0.58 -4.73 17.43
N CYS A 125 1.68 -4.45 18.12
CA CYS A 125 2.14 -3.09 18.32
C CYS A 125 2.47 -2.36 17.00
N ASP A 126 3.04 -3.07 16.01
CA ASP A 126 3.33 -2.51 14.69
C ASP A 126 2.03 -2.21 13.92
N ARG A 127 1.03 -3.10 13.98
CA ARG A 127 -0.29 -2.86 13.38
C ARG A 127 -1.01 -1.68 14.03
N ALA A 128 -0.99 -1.60 15.35
CA ALA A 128 -1.57 -0.48 16.08
C ALA A 128 -0.89 0.85 15.72
N ALA A 129 0.44 0.84 15.61
CA ALA A 129 1.21 2.00 15.18
C ALA A 129 0.86 2.43 13.75
N TYR A 130 0.75 1.49 12.80
CA TYR A 130 0.31 1.75 11.44
C TYR A 130 -1.09 2.36 11.40
N VAL A 131 -2.07 1.76 12.10
CA VAL A 131 -3.46 2.26 12.16
C VAL A 131 -3.51 3.68 12.74
N ALA A 132 -2.70 3.99 13.75
CA ALA A 132 -2.63 5.34 14.31
C ALA A 132 -2.14 6.39 13.29
N ARG A 133 -1.20 6.04 12.38
CA ARG A 133 -0.73 6.92 11.30
C ARG A 133 -1.78 7.06 10.21
N LEU A 134 -2.39 5.95 9.82
CA LEU A 134 -3.48 5.92 8.87
C LEU A 134 -4.65 6.80 9.33
N ASP A 135 -5.08 6.70 10.61
CA ASP A 135 -6.15 7.53 11.15
C ASP A 135 -5.84 9.03 11.09
N ARG A 136 -4.60 9.43 11.28
CA ARG A 136 -4.18 10.83 11.14
C ARG A 136 -4.08 11.29 9.69
N ALA A 137 -3.71 10.36 8.79
CA ALA A 137 -3.40 10.66 7.39
C ALA A 137 -4.64 10.73 6.50
N ILE A 138 -5.72 10.02 6.80
CA ILE A 138 -6.91 9.97 5.94
C ILE A 138 -7.91 11.04 6.34
N LYS A 139 -8.43 11.78 5.36
CA LYS A 139 -9.53 12.73 5.54
C LYS A 139 -10.81 12.02 6.01
N VAL A 140 -11.65 12.68 6.79
CA VAL A 140 -13.03 12.21 7.04
C VAL A 140 -13.74 12.07 5.70
N GLY A 141 -14.38 10.92 5.46
CA GLY A 141 -14.97 10.58 4.18
C GLY A 141 -13.99 10.02 3.14
N GLY A 142 -12.69 10.05 3.41
CA GLY A 142 -11.66 9.45 2.57
C GLY A 142 -11.65 7.92 2.64
N TYR A 143 -10.86 7.29 1.76
CA TYR A 143 -10.90 5.86 1.53
C TYR A 143 -9.55 5.19 1.80
N ILE A 144 -9.63 3.94 2.22
CA ILE A 144 -8.49 3.06 2.44
C ILE A 144 -8.67 1.85 1.54
N ILE A 145 -7.67 1.53 0.74
CA ILE A 145 -7.61 0.33 -0.09
C ILE A 145 -6.41 -0.48 0.43
N ILE A 146 -6.67 -1.58 1.12
CA ILE A 146 -5.64 -2.48 1.61
C ILE A 146 -5.78 -3.83 0.93
N ALA A 147 -4.69 -4.31 0.31
CA ALA A 147 -4.58 -5.63 -0.26
C ALA A 147 -3.53 -6.45 0.48
N THR A 148 -3.95 -7.58 1.02
CA THR A 148 -3.12 -8.56 1.72
C THR A 148 -3.24 -9.92 1.05
N PHE A 149 -2.39 -10.88 1.40
CA PHE A 149 -2.71 -12.25 1.05
C PHE A 149 -4.03 -12.67 1.71
N ALA A 150 -4.88 -13.34 0.95
CA ALA A 150 -6.11 -13.95 1.41
C ALA A 150 -5.82 -15.17 2.30
N LEU A 151 -6.83 -15.71 2.98
CA LEU A 151 -6.64 -16.84 3.91
C LEU A 151 -6.11 -18.10 3.23
N ASP A 152 -6.36 -18.27 1.93
CA ASP A 152 -5.85 -19.33 1.06
C ASP A 152 -4.53 -18.97 0.35
N GLY A 153 -4.03 -17.75 0.55
CA GLY A 153 -2.77 -17.28 -0.01
C GLY A 153 -1.53 -17.77 0.74
N PRO A 154 -0.33 -17.38 0.27
CA PRO A 154 0.93 -17.78 0.88
C PRO A 154 1.09 -17.31 2.34
N GLU A 155 1.82 -18.08 3.16
CA GLU A 155 2.16 -17.70 4.56
C GLU A 155 3.47 -16.91 4.65
N ARG A 156 4.20 -16.81 3.56
CA ARG A 156 5.47 -16.09 3.47
C ARG A 156 5.55 -15.31 2.17
N CYS A 157 6.21 -14.15 2.24
CA CYS A 157 6.53 -13.33 1.07
C CYS A 157 7.96 -12.81 1.23
N SER A 158 8.77 -12.85 0.16
CA SER A 158 10.17 -12.38 0.17
C SER A 158 11.02 -12.98 1.32
N GLY A 159 10.75 -14.23 1.70
CA GLY A 159 11.43 -14.89 2.82
C GLY A 159 10.92 -14.50 4.22
N LEU A 160 10.04 -13.53 4.33
CA LEU A 160 9.45 -13.09 5.60
C LEU A 160 8.09 -13.75 5.85
N PRO A 161 7.70 -13.99 7.12
CA PRO A 161 6.33 -14.38 7.47
C PRO A 161 5.39 -13.20 7.20
N VAL A 162 4.15 -13.53 6.81
CA VAL A 162 3.07 -12.55 6.64
C VAL A 162 1.82 -12.98 7.40
N VAL A 163 0.96 -12.02 7.71
CA VAL A 163 -0.38 -12.29 8.23
C VAL A 163 -1.36 -12.22 7.08
N ARG A 164 -2.18 -13.26 6.96
CA ARG A 164 -3.27 -13.33 5.97
C ARG A 164 -4.55 -12.78 6.59
N TYR A 165 -5.34 -12.08 5.79
CA TYR A 165 -6.55 -11.43 6.28
C TYR A 165 -7.74 -11.75 5.39
N ASP A 166 -8.89 -11.89 6.04
CA ASP A 166 -10.19 -11.63 5.44
C ASP A 166 -10.65 -10.19 5.76
N PRO A 167 -11.69 -9.68 5.08
CA PRO A 167 -12.16 -8.31 5.30
C PRO A 167 -12.67 -8.04 6.71
N ALA A 168 -13.26 -9.03 7.37
CA ALA A 168 -13.81 -8.88 8.73
C ALA A 168 -12.67 -8.68 9.74
N ARG A 169 -11.64 -9.53 9.68
CA ARG A 169 -10.47 -9.43 10.56
C ARG A 169 -9.71 -8.13 10.35
N LEU A 170 -9.59 -7.68 9.10
CA LEU A 170 -8.95 -6.39 8.81
C LEU A 170 -9.78 -5.23 9.38
N GLY A 171 -11.12 -5.28 9.26
CA GLY A 171 -12.04 -4.30 9.84
C GLY A 171 -11.94 -4.20 11.36
N GLU A 172 -11.81 -5.34 12.07
CA GLU A 172 -11.58 -5.36 13.52
C GLU A 172 -10.30 -4.61 13.92
N ILE A 173 -9.22 -4.79 13.15
CA ILE A 173 -7.92 -4.12 13.41
C ILE A 173 -7.99 -2.63 13.13
N LEU A 174 -8.66 -2.21 12.05
CA LEU A 174 -8.81 -0.81 11.70
C LEU A 174 -9.73 -0.06 12.67
N GLY A 175 -10.69 -0.78 13.27
CA GLY A 175 -11.60 -0.23 14.28
C GLY A 175 -12.79 0.54 13.71
N ASN A 176 -13.65 1.03 14.61
CA ASN A 176 -14.98 1.57 14.29
C ASN A 176 -14.96 2.89 13.49
N SER A 177 -13.80 3.56 13.40
CA SER A 177 -13.65 4.76 12.57
C SER A 177 -13.70 4.47 11.06
N PHE A 178 -13.62 3.20 10.67
CA PHE A 178 -13.54 2.76 9.28
C PHE A 178 -14.63 1.73 8.97
N GLN A 179 -15.45 2.05 7.98
CA GLN A 179 -16.51 1.17 7.51
C GLN A 179 -16.07 0.43 6.25
N LEU A 180 -16.15 -0.89 6.26
CA LEU A 180 -15.96 -1.71 5.06
C LEU A 180 -17.06 -1.39 4.04
N ILE A 181 -16.68 -1.07 2.80
CA ILE A 181 -17.62 -0.70 1.73
C ILE A 181 -17.51 -1.58 0.49
N ASP A 182 -16.35 -2.18 0.22
CA ASP A 182 -16.16 -3.11 -0.91
C ASP A 182 -15.06 -4.11 -0.62
N THR A 183 -15.13 -5.27 -1.28
CA THR A 183 -14.11 -6.32 -1.19
C THR A 183 -13.92 -6.98 -2.55
N ARG A 184 -12.67 -7.35 -2.88
CA ARG A 184 -12.35 -8.12 -4.08
C ARG A 184 -11.32 -9.19 -3.77
N HIS A 185 -11.59 -10.40 -4.22
CA HIS A 185 -10.61 -11.46 -4.29
C HIS A 185 -9.90 -11.41 -5.65
N HIS A 186 -8.58 -11.52 -5.67
CA HIS A 186 -7.80 -11.45 -6.90
C HIS A 186 -6.65 -12.47 -6.87
N THR A 187 -6.57 -13.28 -7.90
CA THR A 187 -5.44 -14.17 -8.12
C THR A 187 -4.39 -13.46 -8.97
N HIS A 188 -3.23 -13.22 -8.39
CA HIS A 188 -2.07 -12.64 -9.04
C HIS A 188 -1.13 -13.74 -9.52
N ALA A 189 -0.86 -13.78 -10.83
CA ALA A 189 0.18 -14.63 -11.39
C ALA A 189 1.55 -13.94 -11.25
N THR A 190 2.48 -14.60 -10.56
CA THR A 190 3.86 -14.11 -10.42
C THR A 190 4.61 -14.15 -11.75
N PRO A 191 5.72 -13.41 -11.93
CA PRO A 191 6.53 -13.47 -13.17
C PRO A 191 7.00 -14.86 -13.57
N TRP A 192 7.04 -15.80 -12.64
CA TRP A 192 7.42 -17.21 -12.90
C TRP A 192 6.25 -18.20 -12.89
N GLY A 193 5.01 -17.70 -12.97
CA GLY A 193 3.81 -18.49 -13.23
C GLY A 193 3.17 -19.17 -12.02
N SER A 194 3.57 -18.83 -10.79
CA SER A 194 2.83 -19.28 -9.60
C SER A 194 1.74 -18.28 -9.21
N ASP A 195 0.65 -18.78 -8.66
CA ASP A 195 -0.49 -17.96 -8.24
C ASP A 195 -0.33 -17.50 -6.80
N GLN A 196 -0.76 -16.25 -6.55
CA GLN A 196 -0.87 -15.66 -5.23
C GLN A 196 -2.28 -15.09 -5.04
N SER A 197 -2.97 -15.60 -4.02
CA SER A 197 -4.32 -15.16 -3.69
C SER A 197 -4.29 -13.90 -2.83
N PHE A 198 -4.89 -12.83 -3.32
CA PHE A 198 -5.01 -11.54 -2.65
C PHE A 198 -6.46 -11.22 -2.28
N GLN A 199 -6.64 -10.66 -1.10
CA GLN A 199 -7.86 -10.03 -0.66
C GLN A 199 -7.66 -8.52 -0.65
N PHE A 200 -8.40 -7.80 -1.49
CA PHE A 200 -8.53 -6.36 -1.45
C PHE A 200 -9.74 -6.00 -0.59
N SER A 201 -9.56 -5.05 0.31
CA SER A 201 -10.62 -4.52 1.18
C SER A 201 -10.62 -3.01 1.11
N VAL A 202 -11.79 -2.43 0.87
CA VAL A 202 -11.98 -0.98 0.78
C VAL A 202 -12.77 -0.50 1.98
N PHE A 203 -12.22 0.44 2.70
CA PHE A 203 -12.87 1.06 3.85
C PHE A 203 -13.05 2.56 3.59
N ARG A 204 -14.10 3.11 4.18
CA ARG A 204 -14.34 4.56 4.23
C ARG A 204 -14.16 5.06 5.65
N ARG A 205 -13.41 6.16 5.83
CA ARG A 205 -13.33 6.83 7.11
C ARG A 205 -14.63 7.53 7.41
N MET A 206 -15.24 7.16 8.54
CA MET A 206 -16.49 7.76 9.01
C MET A 206 -16.21 9.05 9.79
N SER A 207 -17.14 9.98 9.77
CA SER A 207 -17.13 11.09 10.73
C SER A 207 -17.27 10.49 12.11
N GLY A 208 -16.30 10.71 13.01
CA GLY A 208 -16.40 10.25 14.39
C GLY A 208 -17.66 10.80 15.03
N GLY A 209 -18.62 9.94 15.34
CA GLY A 209 -19.64 10.26 16.30
C GLY A 209 -18.91 10.48 17.63
N ARG A 210 -18.85 11.71 18.10
CA ARG A 210 -18.50 11.95 19.51
C ARG A 210 -19.61 11.29 20.33
N SER A 211 -19.32 10.13 20.92
CA SER A 211 -20.10 9.59 22.02
C SER A 211 -19.72 10.31 23.29
#